data_e59075c0e8c880d18feb32f55b5519af
#
_entry.id   e59075c0e8c880d18feb32f55b5519af
#
_cell.length_a   1.000
_cell.length_b   1.000
_cell.length_c   1.000
_cell.angle_alpha   90.00
_cell.angle_beta   90.00
_cell.angle_gamma   90.00
#
_symmetry.space_group_name_H-M   'P 1'
#
loop_
_entity.id
_entity.type
_entity.pdbx_description
1 polymer ?
#
loop_
_entity_poly.entity_id
_entity_poly.type
_entity_poly.pdbx_seq_one_letter_code
_entity_poly.pdbx_strand_id
1 'polypeptide(L)'
;MNRKLIIGTRGSELALWQANFVKDRLAEISIEAELKIIKTQGDIVQHLRLDKLEGKGFFTKELEEELLSGQIDLAVHSHKDLPTVNPPGLIIAAVSEREDPSELLIIHKDCVDITKRLSLKHNASVGTSSNRRKAQLLSLRPDLEFEDLRGNLQTRVQKLRDEKYDAIVLAKAGIARINMELSDFHLEEIAPVEVVPAPAQGVLAIQIRESDQELFDILQQINDKEVAEAISVERKVLNLFDAGCHAPLGSYCRKKDGVFQSWTSIADTNEDFPDRVFLESETTEGMAEKIFAKYQKDRKLPSSVFITRDLAENSYLARFLKKHDIQVDARSLIRIFPTINKLDSFILKRADWIFFNSKNAIEHFFKLEPWILKKTKIGVLGRGSEDTLRKFNRIADFSGDNLGIYTEGIAQEFAKLVDGQTVLIPRAEGSLQTIQKALTENTKIIDMPIYESVIEEEVDKSNAQVLIFTSPSNVEAYFRENLADPDQKIICIGYSTAKAIEALGLKYTLPFTPDEIGLAEAVFGLDY
;
A
#
# COMPACT_ATOMS: atom_id res chain seq x y z
N MET A 1 -26.84 32.03 -6.05
CA MET A 1 -26.09 33.04 -5.24
C MET A 1 -25.57 34.16 -6.12
N ASN A 2 -25.95 35.42 -5.86
CA ASN A 2 -25.48 36.57 -6.68
C ASN A 2 -24.28 37.31 -6.06
N ARG A 3 -23.55 36.68 -5.16
CA ARG A 3 -22.34 37.24 -4.52
C ARG A 3 -21.13 36.38 -4.76
N LYS A 4 -19.98 36.99 -4.81
CA LYS A 4 -18.68 36.34 -4.87
C LYS A 4 -18.37 35.67 -3.53
N LEU A 5 -17.98 34.38 -3.55
CA LEU A 5 -17.63 33.63 -2.36
C LEU A 5 -16.21 33.98 -1.88
N ILE A 6 -16.00 33.95 -0.57
CA ILE A 6 -14.67 34.14 0.05
C ILE A 6 -14.15 32.79 0.54
N ILE A 7 -13.04 32.32 -0.07
CA ILE A 7 -12.34 31.09 0.30
C ILE A 7 -11.21 31.42 1.27
N GLY A 8 -11.34 30.95 2.51
CA GLY A 8 -10.26 31.04 3.47
C GLY A 8 -9.16 30.00 3.22
N THR A 9 -7.91 30.42 3.27
CA THR A 9 -6.75 29.54 3.08
C THR A 9 -5.53 30.06 3.83
N ARG A 10 -4.56 29.16 4.09
CA ARG A 10 -3.24 29.52 4.61
C ARG A 10 -2.35 30.07 3.51
N GLY A 11 -1.27 30.74 3.89
CA GLY A 11 -0.33 31.35 2.94
C GLY A 11 0.74 30.42 2.37
N SER A 12 0.78 29.13 2.71
CA SER A 12 1.76 28.20 2.14
C SER A 12 1.43 27.89 0.68
N GLU A 13 2.46 27.62 -0.14
CA GLU A 13 2.29 27.30 -1.58
C GLU A 13 1.28 26.16 -1.80
N LEU A 14 1.38 25.09 -1.02
CA LEU A 14 0.42 23.98 -1.10
C LEU A 14 -1.01 24.42 -0.75
N ALA A 15 -1.19 25.23 0.30
CA ALA A 15 -2.53 25.70 0.69
C ALA A 15 -3.12 26.64 -0.35
N LEU A 16 -2.31 27.51 -0.93
CA LEU A 16 -2.75 28.38 -2.04
C LEU A 16 -3.13 27.57 -3.27
N TRP A 17 -2.37 26.55 -3.62
CA TRP A 17 -2.72 25.62 -4.70
C TRP A 17 -4.08 24.96 -4.43
N GLN A 18 -4.29 24.43 -3.22
CA GLN A 18 -5.53 23.77 -2.83
C GLN A 18 -6.75 24.69 -2.92
N ALA A 19 -6.60 25.93 -2.46
CA ALA A 19 -7.67 26.93 -2.51
C ALA A 19 -7.97 27.38 -3.97
N ASN A 20 -6.93 27.54 -4.81
CA ASN A 20 -7.12 27.83 -6.23
C ASN A 20 -7.81 26.67 -6.96
N PHE A 21 -7.43 25.43 -6.68
CA PHE A 21 -8.11 24.25 -7.22
C PHE A 21 -9.62 24.29 -6.95
N VAL A 22 -10.04 24.55 -5.70
CA VAL A 22 -11.46 24.67 -5.35
C VAL A 22 -12.11 25.87 -6.03
N LYS A 23 -11.42 27.01 -6.12
CA LYS A 23 -11.88 28.20 -6.84
C LYS A 23 -12.15 27.89 -8.32
N ASP A 24 -11.25 27.15 -8.98
CA ASP A 24 -11.39 26.78 -10.38
C ASP A 24 -12.57 25.82 -10.58
N ARG A 25 -12.77 24.84 -9.69
CA ARG A 25 -13.95 23.96 -9.69
C ARG A 25 -15.27 24.70 -9.50
N LEU A 26 -15.29 25.73 -8.64
CA LEU A 26 -16.45 26.62 -8.49
C LEU A 26 -16.73 27.44 -9.76
N ALA A 27 -15.68 27.92 -10.43
CA ALA A 27 -15.81 28.65 -11.70
C ALA A 27 -16.40 27.78 -12.82
N GLU A 28 -16.09 26.48 -12.88
CA GLU A 28 -16.68 25.54 -13.83
C GLU A 28 -18.22 25.45 -13.71
N ILE A 29 -18.76 25.68 -12.51
CA ILE A 29 -20.22 25.75 -12.24
C ILE A 29 -20.73 27.19 -12.17
N SER A 30 -19.98 28.17 -12.72
CA SER A 30 -20.34 29.58 -12.80
C SER A 30 -20.49 30.28 -11.43
N ILE A 31 -19.75 29.85 -10.42
CA ILE A 31 -19.68 30.48 -9.11
C ILE A 31 -18.35 31.24 -9.00
N GLU A 32 -18.43 32.55 -8.81
CA GLU A 32 -17.23 33.36 -8.58
C GLU A 32 -16.73 33.25 -7.13
N ALA A 33 -15.42 33.12 -6.96
CA ALA A 33 -14.79 33.09 -5.66
C ALA A 33 -13.47 33.87 -5.64
N GLU A 34 -13.10 34.37 -4.44
CA GLU A 34 -11.79 34.97 -4.18
C GLU A 34 -11.14 34.38 -2.94
N LEU A 35 -9.81 34.47 -2.88
CA LEU A 35 -9.04 33.94 -1.77
C LEU A 35 -8.79 34.99 -0.68
N LYS A 36 -8.99 34.59 0.58
CA LYS A 36 -8.55 35.35 1.77
C LYS A 36 -7.48 34.55 2.50
N ILE A 37 -6.25 35.09 2.54
CA ILE A 37 -5.13 34.46 3.23
C ILE A 37 -5.22 34.75 4.73
N ILE A 38 -5.26 33.69 5.54
CA ILE A 38 -5.34 33.74 6.99
C ILE A 38 -4.06 33.13 7.57
N LYS A 39 -3.40 33.88 8.46
CA LYS A 39 -2.21 33.41 9.18
C LYS A 39 -2.63 32.58 10.38
N THR A 40 -2.13 31.35 10.48
CA THR A 40 -2.42 30.46 11.61
C THR A 40 -1.26 30.42 12.60
N GLN A 41 -1.54 30.04 13.86
CA GLN A 41 -0.50 29.81 14.86
C GLN A 41 0.51 28.76 14.41
N GLY A 42 0.06 27.73 13.67
CA GLY A 42 0.92 26.72 13.10
C GLY A 42 1.93 27.24 12.07
N ASP A 43 1.65 28.37 11.42
CA ASP A 43 2.57 29.04 10.51
C ASP A 43 3.65 29.84 11.26
N ILE A 44 3.33 30.30 12.48
CA ILE A 44 4.22 31.14 13.31
C ILE A 44 5.15 30.28 14.16
N VAL A 45 4.65 29.16 14.72
CA VAL A 45 5.37 28.33 15.70
C VAL A 45 5.97 27.10 15.05
N GLN A 46 7.03 27.27 14.28
CA GLN A 46 7.73 26.16 13.59
C GLN A 46 8.69 25.36 14.49
N HIS A 47 8.96 25.80 15.74
CA HIS A 47 10.04 25.25 16.58
C HIS A 47 9.57 24.32 17.71
N LEU A 48 8.27 24.26 18.03
CA LEU A 48 7.76 23.43 19.13
C LEU A 48 7.31 22.04 18.63
N ARG A 49 7.49 21.01 19.47
CA ARG A 49 7.02 19.64 19.18
C ARG A 49 5.49 19.61 19.18
N LEU A 50 4.87 19.06 18.11
CA LEU A 50 3.41 18.93 17.98
C LEU A 50 2.77 18.05 19.08
N ASP A 51 3.53 17.09 19.62
CA ASP A 51 3.15 16.21 20.73
C ASP A 51 3.12 16.92 22.10
N LYS A 52 3.78 18.08 22.21
CA LYS A 52 3.79 18.93 23.43
C LYS A 52 2.82 20.11 23.36
N LEU A 53 2.14 20.29 22.23
CA LEU A 53 1.17 21.35 22.03
C LEU A 53 -0.22 20.78 22.34
N GLU A 54 -0.70 21.01 23.56
CA GLU A 54 -2.08 20.74 23.96
C GLU A 54 -3.03 21.60 23.13
N GLY A 55 -3.74 21.00 22.16
CA GLY A 55 -4.80 21.67 21.40
C GLY A 55 -5.09 21.01 20.04
N LYS A 56 -6.32 20.57 19.84
CA LYS A 56 -6.85 20.16 18.51
C LYS A 56 -6.93 21.43 17.63
N GLY A 57 -6.46 21.38 16.37
CA GLY A 57 -6.71 22.43 15.38
C GLY A 57 -5.62 23.49 15.21
N PHE A 58 -4.34 23.17 15.39
CA PHE A 58 -3.22 24.13 15.30
C PHE A 58 -3.09 24.86 13.95
N PHE A 59 -3.65 24.28 12.89
CA PHE A 59 -3.65 24.83 11.53
C PHE A 59 -5.04 25.22 11.02
N THR A 60 -6.09 24.98 11.80
CA THR A 60 -7.49 25.14 11.35
C THR A 60 -8.26 26.15 12.19
N LYS A 61 -7.85 26.41 13.44
CA LYS A 61 -8.59 27.20 14.40
C LYS A 61 -8.95 28.60 13.88
N GLU A 62 -7.99 29.34 13.35
CA GLU A 62 -8.22 30.69 12.85
C GLU A 62 -9.13 30.69 11.60
N LEU A 63 -9.03 29.66 10.74
CA LEU A 63 -9.94 29.47 9.61
C LEU A 63 -11.36 29.17 10.08
N GLU A 64 -11.51 28.32 11.11
CA GLU A 64 -12.77 27.95 11.72
C GLU A 64 -13.45 29.16 12.43
N GLU A 65 -12.66 29.99 13.12
CA GLU A 65 -13.16 31.25 13.70
C GLU A 65 -13.66 32.23 12.64
N GLU A 66 -12.96 32.38 11.53
CA GLU A 66 -13.35 33.22 10.40
C GLU A 66 -14.61 32.68 9.68
N LEU A 67 -14.77 31.34 9.60
CA LEU A 67 -15.99 30.71 9.10
C LEU A 67 -17.19 31.04 10.00
N LEU A 68 -17.05 30.81 11.31
CA LEU A 68 -18.12 31.02 12.29
C LEU A 68 -18.52 32.50 12.38
N SER A 69 -17.57 33.44 12.24
CA SER A 69 -17.84 34.88 12.23
C SER A 69 -18.39 35.41 10.90
N GLY A 70 -18.45 34.58 9.85
CA GLY A 70 -18.93 34.97 8.53
C GLY A 70 -17.96 35.83 7.73
N GLN A 71 -16.69 35.89 8.12
CA GLN A 71 -15.64 36.62 7.41
C GLN A 71 -15.14 35.88 6.16
N ILE A 72 -15.35 34.58 6.11
CA ILE A 72 -15.17 33.71 4.93
C ILE A 72 -16.41 32.83 4.77
N ASP A 73 -16.65 32.34 3.55
CA ASP A 73 -17.78 31.48 3.24
C ASP A 73 -17.42 30.00 3.34
N LEU A 74 -16.23 29.66 2.90
CA LEU A 74 -15.71 28.30 2.98
C LEU A 74 -14.19 28.29 3.26
N ALA A 75 -13.72 27.19 3.84
CA ALA A 75 -12.28 26.92 4.06
C ALA A 75 -11.87 25.64 3.37
N VAL A 76 -10.66 25.62 2.80
CA VAL A 76 -10.10 24.45 2.10
C VAL A 76 -8.96 23.88 2.91
N HIS A 77 -9.02 22.57 3.16
CA HIS A 77 -8.05 21.84 3.97
C HIS A 77 -7.55 20.58 3.28
N SER A 78 -6.30 20.17 3.58
CA SER A 78 -5.92 18.77 3.42
C SER A 78 -6.74 17.95 4.41
N HIS A 79 -7.62 17.06 3.94
CA HIS A 79 -8.60 16.39 4.80
C HIS A 79 -7.96 15.56 5.92
N LYS A 80 -6.79 14.97 5.68
CA LYS A 80 -6.02 14.20 6.68
C LYS A 80 -5.58 15.00 7.91
N ASP A 81 -5.50 16.33 7.78
CA ASP A 81 -5.02 17.23 8.85
C ASP A 81 -6.17 17.75 9.73
N LEU A 82 -7.43 17.47 9.33
CA LEU A 82 -8.61 17.84 10.11
C LEU A 82 -8.86 16.86 11.28
N PRO A 83 -9.36 17.34 12.42
CA PRO A 83 -9.82 16.48 13.50
C PRO A 83 -10.98 15.58 13.05
N THR A 84 -11.20 14.46 13.77
CA THR A 84 -12.27 13.50 13.43
C THR A 84 -13.66 14.06 13.67
N VAL A 85 -13.80 15.02 14.59
CA VAL A 85 -15.05 15.68 14.92
C VAL A 85 -14.92 17.16 14.54
N ASN A 86 -15.85 17.65 13.74
CA ASN A 86 -15.90 19.07 13.41
C ASN A 86 -16.27 19.91 14.64
N PRO A 87 -15.79 21.15 14.75
CA PRO A 87 -16.30 22.10 15.73
C PRO A 87 -17.81 22.31 15.56
N PRO A 88 -18.56 22.56 16.65
CA PRO A 88 -19.99 22.86 16.55
C PRO A 88 -20.27 24.03 15.60
N GLY A 89 -21.28 23.86 14.73
CA GLY A 89 -21.68 24.86 13.74
C GLY A 89 -20.88 24.81 12.43
N LEU A 90 -19.93 23.88 12.27
CA LEU A 90 -19.17 23.66 11.04
C LEU A 90 -19.35 22.23 10.51
N ILE A 91 -19.41 22.09 9.20
CA ILE A 91 -19.50 20.81 8.50
C ILE A 91 -18.53 20.75 7.32
N ILE A 92 -18.14 19.54 6.93
CA ILE A 92 -17.50 19.27 5.64
C ILE A 92 -18.62 19.09 4.63
N ALA A 93 -18.77 20.05 3.73
CA ALA A 93 -19.84 20.06 2.73
C ALA A 93 -19.47 19.26 1.48
N ALA A 94 -18.22 19.25 1.08
CA ALA A 94 -17.75 18.52 -0.10
C ALA A 94 -16.30 18.07 0.06
N VAL A 95 -15.92 17.08 -0.75
CA VAL A 95 -14.55 16.62 -0.90
C VAL A 95 -14.16 16.56 -2.37
N SER A 96 -12.86 16.74 -2.63
CA SER A 96 -12.31 16.63 -4.00
C SER A 96 -12.20 15.17 -4.44
N GLU A 97 -11.98 14.97 -5.73
CA GLU A 97 -11.34 13.75 -6.21
C GLU A 97 -10.05 13.48 -5.43
N ARG A 98 -9.70 12.20 -5.31
CA ARG A 98 -8.54 11.76 -4.56
C ARG A 98 -7.30 11.77 -5.44
N GLU A 99 -6.33 12.62 -5.10
CA GLU A 99 -4.98 12.55 -5.63
C GLU A 99 -4.28 11.30 -5.08
N ASP A 100 -3.23 10.80 -5.77
CA ASP A 100 -2.50 9.59 -5.39
C ASP A 100 -2.14 9.56 -3.90
N PRO A 101 -2.72 8.63 -3.12
CA PRO A 101 -2.51 8.54 -1.68
C PRO A 101 -1.19 7.89 -1.28
N SER A 102 -0.35 7.46 -2.23
CA SER A 102 0.94 6.81 -2.00
C SER A 102 1.88 7.66 -1.14
N GLU A 103 2.80 6.99 -0.47
CA GLU A 103 3.95 7.65 0.11
C GLU A 103 5.07 7.74 -0.93
N LEU A 104 5.80 8.85 -0.94
CA LEU A 104 6.97 9.05 -1.76
C LEU A 104 8.21 9.09 -0.86
N LEU A 105 9.08 8.11 -1.01
CA LEU A 105 10.39 8.08 -0.40
C LEU A 105 11.37 8.78 -1.34
N ILE A 106 11.94 9.89 -0.87
CA ILE A 106 12.89 10.73 -1.62
C ILE A 106 14.26 10.45 -1.03
N ILE A 107 15.16 9.87 -1.84
CA ILE A 107 16.43 9.30 -1.39
C ILE A 107 17.58 10.09 -2.00
N HIS A 108 18.55 10.49 -1.18
CA HIS A 108 19.81 11.04 -1.68
C HIS A 108 20.50 9.99 -2.57
N LYS A 109 20.99 10.39 -3.77
CA LYS A 109 21.50 9.42 -4.76
C LYS A 109 22.63 8.53 -4.23
N ASP A 110 23.45 9.07 -3.34
CA ASP A 110 24.56 8.32 -2.73
C ASP A 110 24.11 7.30 -1.67
N CYS A 111 22.83 7.37 -1.26
CA CYS A 111 22.25 6.48 -0.25
C CYS A 111 21.36 5.40 -0.86
N VAL A 112 21.34 5.29 -2.19
CA VAL A 112 20.57 4.28 -2.91
C VAL A 112 21.25 2.92 -2.90
N ASP A 113 20.50 1.89 -2.50
CA ASP A 113 20.87 0.48 -2.66
C ASP A 113 19.66 -0.30 -3.19
N ILE A 114 19.58 -0.48 -4.49
CA ILE A 114 18.47 -1.17 -5.17
C ILE A 114 18.35 -2.65 -4.79
N THR A 115 19.37 -3.25 -4.17
CA THR A 115 19.32 -4.63 -3.69
C THR A 115 18.47 -4.79 -2.43
N LYS A 116 18.17 -3.70 -1.76
CA LYS A 116 17.37 -3.65 -0.54
C LYS A 116 15.95 -3.17 -0.83
N ARG A 117 15.00 -3.65 -0.04
CA ARG A 117 13.65 -3.09 -0.05
C ARG A 117 13.68 -1.59 0.25
N LEU A 118 12.81 -0.81 -0.38
CA LEU A 118 12.78 0.66 -0.32
C LEU A 118 14.04 1.32 -0.91
N SER A 119 14.87 0.60 -1.65
CA SER A 119 16.07 1.10 -2.32
C SER A 119 17.05 1.88 -1.41
N LEU A 120 17.01 1.67 -0.09
CA LEU A 120 17.86 2.34 0.90
C LEU A 120 19.01 1.47 1.37
N LYS A 121 20.19 2.07 1.55
CA LYS A 121 21.34 1.46 2.22
C LYS A 121 20.96 0.94 3.60
N HIS A 122 21.76 0.02 4.12
CA HIS A 122 21.61 -0.49 5.47
C HIS A 122 21.85 0.62 6.49
N ASN A 123 21.03 0.67 7.56
CA ASN A 123 21.06 1.69 8.61
C ASN A 123 20.89 3.14 8.08
N ALA A 124 20.18 3.33 6.97
CA ALA A 124 19.92 4.67 6.45
C ALA A 124 19.04 5.49 7.40
N SER A 125 19.36 6.79 7.54
CA SER A 125 18.57 7.75 8.30
C SER A 125 17.41 8.28 7.48
N VAL A 126 16.18 8.18 8.03
CA VAL A 126 14.94 8.59 7.35
C VAL A 126 14.24 9.70 8.13
N GLY A 127 14.11 10.86 7.51
CA GLY A 127 13.42 12.01 8.09
C GLY A 127 11.89 11.85 8.04
N THR A 128 11.24 11.71 9.20
CA THR A 128 9.78 11.79 9.34
C THR A 128 9.38 12.05 10.78
N SER A 129 8.35 12.89 11.00
CA SER A 129 7.71 13.07 12.32
C SER A 129 6.38 12.30 12.43
N SER A 130 6.08 11.42 11.47
CA SER A 130 4.84 10.65 11.47
C SER A 130 5.05 9.29 12.13
N ASN A 131 4.42 9.08 13.30
CA ASN A 131 4.45 7.80 14.02
C ASN A 131 3.94 6.65 13.15
N ARG A 132 2.90 6.90 12.33
CA ARG A 132 2.35 5.94 11.38
C ARG A 132 3.39 5.46 10.36
N ARG A 133 4.13 6.41 9.75
CA ARG A 133 5.19 6.09 8.79
C ARG A 133 6.31 5.32 9.45
N LYS A 134 6.78 5.79 10.61
CA LYS A 134 7.87 5.15 11.36
C LYS A 134 7.53 3.69 11.66
N ALA A 135 6.39 3.39 12.29
CA ALA A 135 5.99 2.03 12.62
C ALA A 135 5.93 1.10 11.39
N GLN A 136 5.28 1.56 10.32
CA GLN A 136 5.13 0.75 9.11
C GLN A 136 6.46 0.55 8.36
N LEU A 137 7.30 1.58 8.25
CA LEU A 137 8.60 1.44 7.59
C LEU A 137 9.57 0.56 8.40
N LEU A 138 9.57 0.63 9.74
CA LEU A 138 10.31 -0.29 10.60
C LEU A 138 9.85 -1.74 10.45
N SER A 139 8.55 -1.97 10.21
CA SER A 139 8.06 -3.33 9.94
C SER A 139 8.58 -3.89 8.62
N LEU A 140 8.90 -3.05 7.65
CA LEU A 140 9.49 -3.44 6.36
C LEU A 140 11.02 -3.54 6.42
N ARG A 141 11.66 -2.60 7.12
CA ARG A 141 13.11 -2.41 7.23
C ARG A 141 13.47 -2.05 8.68
N PRO A 142 13.65 -3.05 9.55
CA PRO A 142 13.93 -2.83 10.97
C PRO A 142 15.30 -2.22 11.25
N ASP A 143 16.16 -2.15 10.25
CA ASP A 143 17.48 -1.54 10.30
C ASP A 143 17.49 -0.03 10.07
N LEU A 144 16.37 0.59 9.64
CA LEU A 144 16.31 2.03 9.37
C LEU A 144 16.31 2.85 10.67
N GLU A 145 16.99 3.98 10.63
CA GLU A 145 17.00 4.96 11.71
C GLU A 145 16.07 6.13 11.38
N PHE A 146 15.28 6.62 12.35
CA PHE A 146 14.29 7.65 12.11
C PHE A 146 14.57 8.91 12.92
N GLU A 147 14.52 10.06 12.23
CA GLU A 147 14.71 11.37 12.80
C GLU A 147 13.53 12.29 12.50
N ASP A 148 13.25 13.24 13.43
CA ASP A 148 12.18 14.21 13.27
C ASP A 148 12.40 15.14 12.08
N LEU A 149 11.46 15.18 11.14
CA LEU A 149 11.46 16.07 9.97
C LEU A 149 10.29 17.07 10.04
N ARG A 150 10.59 18.37 10.07
CA ARG A 150 9.62 19.47 10.19
C ARG A 150 9.81 20.55 9.17
N GLY A 151 8.79 21.38 9.01
CA GLY A 151 8.69 22.47 8.05
C GLY A 151 7.64 22.16 6.98
N ASN A 152 7.43 23.11 6.05
CA ASN A 152 6.66 22.89 4.83
C ASN A 152 7.41 21.96 3.87
N LEU A 153 6.80 21.61 2.74
CA LEU A 153 7.38 20.68 1.78
C LEU A 153 8.76 21.14 1.27
N GLN A 154 8.89 22.42 0.92
CA GLN A 154 10.14 23.00 0.43
C GLN A 154 11.25 22.92 1.49
N THR A 155 10.92 23.28 2.74
CA THR A 155 11.88 23.20 3.87
C THR A 155 12.33 21.76 4.11
N ARG A 156 11.43 20.77 3.99
CA ARG A 156 11.76 19.36 4.21
C ARG A 156 12.68 18.83 3.12
N VAL A 157 12.39 19.14 1.85
CA VAL A 157 13.25 18.76 0.72
C VAL A 157 14.60 19.47 0.80
N GLN A 158 14.62 20.74 1.22
CA GLN A 158 15.88 21.47 1.40
C GLN A 158 16.77 20.83 2.47
N LYS A 159 16.18 20.34 3.58
CA LYS A 159 16.93 19.61 4.61
C LYS A 159 17.55 18.31 4.08
N LEU A 160 16.90 17.64 3.12
CA LEU A 160 17.48 16.48 2.43
C LEU A 160 18.62 16.91 1.52
N ARG A 161 18.49 18.02 0.76
CA ARG A 161 19.59 18.61 -0.04
C ARG A 161 20.79 19.02 0.81
N ASP A 162 20.52 19.47 2.06
CA ASP A 162 21.55 19.81 3.05
C ASP A 162 22.14 18.55 3.73
N GLU A 163 21.86 17.34 3.21
CA GLU A 163 22.38 16.04 3.68
C GLU A 163 22.13 15.77 5.17
N LYS A 164 21.01 16.29 5.73
CA LYS A 164 20.63 16.02 7.13
C LYS A 164 20.01 14.65 7.32
N TYR A 165 19.61 14.01 6.25
CA TYR A 165 19.00 12.68 6.19
C TYR A 165 19.46 11.97 4.92
N ASP A 166 19.51 10.62 4.94
CA ASP A 166 19.75 9.83 3.74
C ASP A 166 18.49 9.78 2.85
N ALA A 167 17.31 9.86 3.48
CA ALA A 167 16.04 9.93 2.80
C ALA A 167 14.98 10.66 3.64
N ILE A 168 13.92 11.13 2.99
CA ILE A 168 12.71 11.62 3.65
C ILE A 168 11.47 10.97 3.04
N VAL A 169 10.39 10.85 3.82
CA VAL A 169 9.13 10.32 3.31
C VAL A 169 8.03 11.37 3.36
N LEU A 170 7.39 11.63 2.21
CA LEU A 170 6.33 12.62 2.05
C LEU A 170 5.10 11.98 1.36
N ALA A 171 3.92 12.62 1.51
CA ALA A 171 2.76 12.22 0.73
C ALA A 171 2.93 12.65 -0.74
N LYS A 172 2.82 11.71 -1.67
CA LYS A 172 2.97 11.96 -3.12
C LYS A 172 2.02 13.06 -3.61
N ALA A 173 0.76 13.05 -3.15
CA ALA A 173 -0.23 14.07 -3.48
C ALA A 173 0.24 15.51 -3.20
N GLY A 174 0.99 15.74 -2.12
CA GLY A 174 1.51 17.07 -1.80
C GLY A 174 2.59 17.54 -2.78
N ILE A 175 3.45 16.63 -3.21
CA ILE A 175 4.52 16.89 -4.17
C ILE A 175 3.95 17.13 -5.56
N ALA A 176 3.00 16.30 -6.00
CA ALA A 176 2.36 16.40 -7.31
C ALA A 176 1.63 17.75 -7.48
N ARG A 177 0.90 18.21 -6.45
CA ARG A 177 0.14 19.44 -6.48
C ARG A 177 0.96 20.71 -6.69
N ILE A 178 2.18 20.76 -6.17
CA ILE A 178 3.06 21.93 -6.34
C ILE A 178 4.14 21.72 -7.42
N ASN A 179 4.06 20.61 -8.16
CA ASN A 179 5.01 20.25 -9.21
C ASN A 179 6.48 20.45 -8.78
N MET A 180 6.83 19.90 -7.60
CA MET A 180 8.14 20.10 -7.00
C MET A 180 9.24 19.39 -7.79
N GLU A 181 10.32 20.10 -8.13
CA GLU A 181 11.48 19.53 -8.83
C GLU A 181 12.32 18.67 -7.86
N LEU A 182 12.49 17.39 -8.23
CA LEU A 182 13.18 16.37 -7.45
C LEU A 182 14.16 15.52 -8.26
N SER A 183 14.57 15.97 -9.46
CA SER A 183 15.47 15.23 -10.36
C SER A 183 16.87 14.97 -9.77
N ASP A 184 17.24 15.72 -8.73
CA ASP A 184 18.46 15.54 -7.95
C ASP A 184 18.43 14.32 -7.01
N PHE A 185 17.27 13.70 -6.80
CA PHE A 185 17.06 12.55 -5.93
C PHE A 185 16.72 11.26 -6.69
N HIS A 186 16.78 10.14 -6.00
CA HIS A 186 16.11 8.91 -6.40
C HIS A 186 14.73 8.87 -5.71
N LEU A 187 13.70 8.56 -6.48
CA LEU A 187 12.33 8.51 -6.00
C LEU A 187 11.85 7.06 -5.95
N GLU A 188 11.38 6.63 -4.79
CA GLU A 188 10.74 5.33 -4.60
C GLU A 188 9.30 5.57 -4.14
N GLU A 189 8.35 5.16 -4.97
CA GLU A 189 6.94 5.23 -4.65
C GLU A 189 6.54 4.01 -3.82
N ILE A 190 5.88 4.25 -2.68
CA ILE A 190 5.42 3.18 -1.81
C ILE A 190 3.90 3.11 -1.91
N ALA A 191 3.41 2.00 -2.44
CA ALA A 191 1.98 1.79 -2.67
C ALA A 191 1.14 1.89 -1.38
N PRO A 192 -0.12 2.39 -1.45
CA PRO A 192 -1.01 2.50 -0.29
C PRO A 192 -1.31 1.17 0.41
N VAL A 193 -1.22 0.06 -0.32
CA VAL A 193 -1.38 -1.29 0.21
C VAL A 193 -0.13 -1.81 0.91
N GLU A 194 1.02 -1.17 0.75
CA GLU A 194 2.27 -1.51 1.41
C GLU A 194 2.49 -0.68 2.68
N VAL A 195 2.41 0.64 2.55
CA VAL A 195 2.40 1.58 3.67
C VAL A 195 1.06 2.30 3.67
N VAL A 196 0.17 1.84 4.54
CA VAL A 196 -1.20 2.36 4.60
C VAL A 196 -1.17 3.85 4.95
N PRO A 197 -1.69 4.73 4.08
CA PRO A 197 -1.61 6.18 4.27
C PRO A 197 -2.45 6.68 5.46
N ALA A 198 -2.29 7.96 5.77
CA ALA A 198 -3.17 8.61 6.73
C ALA A 198 -4.62 8.64 6.20
N PRO A 199 -5.64 8.51 7.07
CA PRO A 199 -7.03 8.65 6.67
C PRO A 199 -7.27 9.93 5.86
N ALA A 200 -7.91 9.80 4.70
CA ALA A 200 -8.19 10.85 3.73
C ALA A 200 -6.93 11.52 3.11
N GLN A 201 -5.77 10.84 3.11
CA GLN A 201 -4.59 11.32 2.36
C GLN A 201 -4.92 11.45 0.87
N GLY A 202 -4.50 12.57 0.26
CA GLY A 202 -4.77 12.89 -1.15
C GLY A 202 -6.07 13.66 -1.38
N VAL A 203 -6.95 13.81 -0.37
CA VAL A 203 -8.27 14.44 -0.49
C VAL A 203 -8.26 15.84 0.11
N LEU A 204 -8.95 16.78 -0.55
CA LEU A 204 -9.27 18.11 -0.01
C LEU A 204 -10.65 18.07 0.64
N ALA A 205 -10.79 18.75 1.77
CA ALA A 205 -12.07 18.98 2.44
C ALA A 205 -12.48 20.44 2.30
N ILE A 206 -13.75 20.67 1.96
CA ILE A 206 -14.37 21.99 1.87
C ILE A 206 -15.28 22.13 3.09
N GLN A 207 -14.87 22.96 4.06
CA GLN A 207 -15.58 23.21 5.30
C GLN A 207 -16.38 24.50 5.21
N ILE A 208 -17.63 24.44 5.69
CA ILE A 208 -18.56 25.60 5.72
C ILE A 208 -19.31 25.67 7.05
N ARG A 209 -20.07 26.74 7.25
CA ARG A 209 -21.06 26.79 8.33
C ARG A 209 -22.18 25.76 8.10
N GLU A 210 -22.56 25.04 9.13
CA GLU A 210 -23.67 24.08 9.10
C GLU A 210 -25.01 24.74 8.72
N SER A 211 -25.20 26.03 9.07
CA SER A 211 -26.41 26.80 8.75
C SER A 211 -26.51 27.26 7.29
N ASP A 212 -25.46 27.13 6.47
CA ASP A 212 -25.43 27.64 5.10
C ASP A 212 -25.87 26.59 4.09
N GLN A 213 -27.18 26.27 4.08
CA GLN A 213 -27.76 25.24 3.22
C GLN A 213 -27.62 25.57 1.73
N GLU A 214 -27.72 26.85 1.34
CA GLU A 214 -27.58 27.26 -0.07
C GLU A 214 -26.17 26.94 -0.59
N LEU A 215 -25.15 27.24 0.21
CA LEU A 215 -23.77 26.93 -0.15
C LEU A 215 -23.50 25.42 -0.12
N PHE A 216 -24.10 24.68 0.82
CA PHE A 216 -24.03 23.23 0.84
C PHE A 216 -24.52 22.61 -0.48
N ASP A 217 -25.70 23.02 -0.95
CA ASP A 217 -26.32 22.50 -2.18
C ASP A 217 -25.48 22.84 -3.43
N ILE A 218 -24.84 24.00 -3.46
CA ILE A 218 -23.90 24.39 -4.51
C ILE A 218 -22.68 23.45 -4.49
N LEU A 219 -22.08 23.24 -3.33
CA LEU A 219 -20.86 22.43 -3.19
C LEU A 219 -21.10 20.95 -3.50
N GLN A 220 -22.35 20.45 -3.37
CA GLN A 220 -22.67 19.08 -3.80
C GLN A 220 -22.45 18.85 -5.31
N GLN A 221 -22.39 19.90 -6.14
CA GLN A 221 -22.13 19.78 -7.58
C GLN A 221 -20.65 19.50 -7.89
N ILE A 222 -19.75 19.85 -6.96
CA ILE A 222 -18.30 19.58 -7.08
C ILE A 222 -17.81 18.51 -6.08
N ASN A 223 -18.73 17.86 -5.37
CA ASN A 223 -18.43 16.82 -4.40
C ASN A 223 -18.20 15.48 -5.09
N ASP A 224 -17.05 14.85 -4.86
CA ASP A 224 -16.81 13.47 -5.28
C ASP A 224 -17.47 12.50 -4.28
N LYS A 225 -18.61 11.95 -4.67
CA LYS A 225 -19.43 11.08 -3.81
C LYS A 225 -18.73 9.74 -3.50
N GLU A 226 -18.04 9.16 -4.48
CA GLU A 226 -17.35 7.87 -4.29
C GLU A 226 -16.16 8.02 -3.33
N VAL A 227 -15.40 9.10 -3.49
CA VAL A 227 -14.33 9.44 -2.54
C VAL A 227 -14.91 9.74 -1.16
N ALA A 228 -16.02 10.50 -1.07
CA ALA A 228 -16.68 10.79 0.20
C ALA A 228 -17.11 9.51 0.95
N GLU A 229 -17.70 8.54 0.23
CA GLU A 229 -18.06 7.23 0.79
C GLU A 229 -16.82 6.48 1.29
N ALA A 230 -15.75 6.41 0.49
CA ALA A 230 -14.52 5.69 0.86
C ALA A 230 -13.84 6.31 2.09
N ILE A 231 -13.64 7.64 2.11
CA ILE A 231 -13.00 8.30 3.26
C ILE A 231 -13.87 8.32 4.52
N SER A 232 -15.20 8.13 4.39
CA SER A 232 -16.07 8.00 5.56
C SER A 232 -15.67 6.78 6.40
N VAL A 233 -15.30 5.67 5.76
CA VAL A 233 -14.76 4.47 6.44
C VAL A 233 -13.46 4.80 7.15
N GLU A 234 -12.50 5.42 6.45
CA GLU A 234 -11.18 5.77 6.99
C GLU A 234 -11.28 6.71 8.22
N ARG A 235 -12.11 7.74 8.10
CA ARG A 235 -12.35 8.71 9.17
C ARG A 235 -13.08 8.08 10.36
N LYS A 236 -14.03 7.19 10.11
CA LYS A 236 -14.75 6.46 11.15
C LYS A 236 -13.84 5.48 11.88
N VAL A 237 -12.94 4.79 11.18
CA VAL A 237 -11.89 3.97 11.80
C VAL A 237 -11.06 4.83 12.76
N LEU A 238 -10.53 5.97 12.30
CA LEU A 238 -9.75 6.88 13.15
C LEU A 238 -10.50 7.32 14.40
N ASN A 239 -11.81 7.60 14.26
CA ASN A 239 -12.67 8.02 15.36
C ASN A 239 -12.95 6.89 16.37
N LEU A 240 -13.21 5.65 15.89
CA LEU A 240 -13.46 4.48 16.75
C LEU A 240 -12.27 4.13 17.65
N PHE A 241 -11.05 4.39 17.18
CA PHE A 241 -9.83 4.20 17.98
C PHE A 241 -9.51 5.39 18.90
N ASP A 242 -10.36 6.43 18.93
CA ASP A 242 -10.07 7.70 19.61
C ASP A 242 -8.65 8.22 19.29
N ALA A 243 -8.23 7.97 18.06
CA ALA A 243 -6.88 8.21 17.60
C ALA A 243 -6.77 9.61 17.01
N GLY A 244 -5.86 10.42 17.54
CA GLY A 244 -5.50 11.71 16.95
C GLY A 244 -4.54 11.56 15.76
N CYS A 245 -4.20 12.68 15.11
CA CYS A 245 -3.27 12.72 13.97
C CYS A 245 -1.86 12.16 14.29
N HIS A 246 -1.54 11.96 15.58
CA HIS A 246 -0.25 11.43 16.05
C HIS A 246 -0.24 9.91 16.26
N ALA A 247 -1.40 9.26 16.25
CA ALA A 247 -1.46 7.82 16.40
C ALA A 247 -0.74 7.10 15.26
N PRO A 248 -0.08 5.96 15.52
CA PRO A 248 0.53 5.14 14.48
C PRO A 248 -0.55 4.32 13.74
N LEU A 249 -1.56 5.03 13.22
CA LEU A 249 -2.72 4.49 12.51
C LEU A 249 -2.72 4.95 11.06
N GLY A 250 -2.79 3.99 10.14
CA GLY A 250 -3.10 4.19 8.73
C GLY A 250 -4.47 3.58 8.42
N SER A 251 -5.24 4.23 7.56
CA SER A 251 -6.48 3.67 7.02
C SER A 251 -6.71 4.19 5.61
N TYR A 252 -6.94 3.27 4.70
CA TYR A 252 -7.14 3.54 3.28
C TYR A 252 -8.30 2.70 2.76
N CYS A 253 -9.25 3.35 2.12
CA CYS A 253 -10.38 2.71 1.46
C CYS A 253 -10.50 3.21 0.02
N ARG A 254 -10.82 2.31 -0.89
CA ARG A 254 -11.14 2.63 -2.28
C ARG A 254 -12.29 1.77 -2.77
N LYS A 255 -12.98 2.23 -3.79
CA LYS A 255 -13.92 1.41 -4.56
C LYS A 255 -13.23 0.90 -5.81
N LYS A 256 -13.31 -0.39 -6.07
CA LYS A 256 -12.77 -1.01 -7.28
C LYS A 256 -13.73 -2.12 -7.73
N ASP A 257 -14.12 -2.11 -9.00
CA ASP A 257 -15.02 -3.10 -9.60
C ASP A 257 -16.34 -3.26 -8.81
N GLY A 258 -16.87 -2.15 -8.26
CA GLY A 258 -18.10 -2.12 -7.48
C GLY A 258 -17.95 -2.47 -6.00
N VAL A 259 -16.77 -2.91 -5.55
CA VAL A 259 -16.49 -3.35 -4.18
C VAL A 259 -15.58 -2.34 -3.47
N PHE A 260 -15.91 -2.02 -2.21
CA PHE A 260 -15.03 -1.26 -1.33
C PHE A 260 -13.95 -2.16 -0.74
N GLN A 261 -12.71 -1.75 -0.89
CA GLN A 261 -11.52 -2.40 -0.36
C GLN A 261 -10.88 -1.49 0.67
N SER A 262 -10.70 -1.97 1.89
CA SER A 262 -10.12 -1.18 2.99
C SER A 262 -8.94 -1.90 3.64
N TRP A 263 -7.86 -1.14 3.83
CA TRP A 263 -6.67 -1.52 4.58
C TRP A 263 -6.54 -0.64 5.81
N THR A 264 -6.29 -1.25 6.94
CA THR A 264 -6.01 -0.53 8.19
C THR A 264 -4.76 -1.12 8.83
N SER A 265 -3.87 -0.25 9.29
CA SER A 265 -2.61 -0.59 9.95
C SER A 265 -2.51 0.18 11.26
N ILE A 266 -2.32 -0.50 12.38
CA ILE A 266 -2.24 0.11 13.70
C ILE A 266 -1.09 -0.51 14.48
N ALA A 267 -0.31 0.32 15.15
CA ALA A 267 0.67 -0.09 16.16
C ALA A 267 0.36 0.59 17.50
N ASP A 268 0.82 0.01 18.61
CA ASP A 268 0.65 0.64 19.94
C ASP A 268 1.56 1.86 20.08
N THR A 269 2.80 1.75 19.62
CA THR A 269 3.75 2.87 19.53
C THR A 269 4.35 2.98 18.13
N ASN A 270 5.13 4.03 17.90
CA ASN A 270 5.82 4.22 16.61
C ASN A 270 7.02 3.29 16.39
N GLU A 271 7.36 2.45 17.36
CA GLU A 271 8.46 1.46 17.30
C GLU A 271 7.93 0.03 17.24
N ASP A 272 6.64 -0.17 17.55
CA ASP A 272 6.03 -1.48 17.53
C ASP A 272 5.70 -1.94 16.11
N PHE A 273 5.71 -3.25 15.93
CA PHE A 273 5.28 -3.88 14.69
C PHE A 273 3.76 -3.70 14.52
N PRO A 274 3.27 -3.10 13.41
CA PRO A 274 1.86 -2.84 13.23
C PRO A 274 1.06 -4.11 12.91
N ASP A 275 -0.14 -4.21 13.47
CA ASP A 275 -1.14 -5.15 13.01
C ASP A 275 -1.91 -4.56 11.84
N ARG A 276 -2.30 -5.41 10.89
CA ARG A 276 -2.95 -4.99 9.67
C ARG A 276 -4.18 -5.82 9.37
N VAL A 277 -5.21 -5.15 8.88
CA VAL A 277 -6.46 -5.77 8.42
C VAL A 277 -6.75 -5.32 7.00
N PHE A 278 -7.12 -6.28 6.16
CA PHE A 278 -7.78 -6.05 4.88
C PHE A 278 -9.22 -6.52 4.95
N LEU A 279 -10.14 -5.71 4.44
CA LEU A 279 -11.57 -6.03 4.38
C LEU A 279 -12.17 -5.57 3.05
N GLU A 280 -13.02 -6.41 2.47
CA GLU A 280 -13.84 -6.07 1.30
C GLU A 280 -15.33 -6.06 1.65
N SER A 281 -16.09 -5.16 1.03
CA SER A 281 -17.54 -5.08 1.19
C SER A 281 -18.18 -4.39 -0.03
N GLU A 282 -19.40 -4.79 -0.39
CA GLU A 282 -20.18 -4.10 -1.41
C GLU A 282 -20.65 -2.71 -0.96
N THR A 283 -20.72 -2.48 0.35
CA THR A 283 -21.14 -1.21 0.97
C THR A 283 -20.17 -0.77 2.05
N THR A 284 -20.16 0.52 2.37
CA THR A 284 -19.36 1.09 3.46
C THR A 284 -20.03 0.93 4.83
N GLU A 285 -21.30 0.52 4.87
CA GLU A 285 -22.06 0.39 6.11
C GLU A 285 -21.47 -0.68 7.04
N GLY A 286 -21.21 -0.33 8.29
CA GLY A 286 -20.63 -1.23 9.29
C GLY A 286 -19.18 -1.66 9.03
N MET A 287 -18.55 -1.19 7.94
CA MET A 287 -17.20 -1.61 7.56
C MET A 287 -16.15 -1.17 8.59
N ALA A 288 -16.23 0.07 9.06
CA ALA A 288 -15.32 0.58 10.08
C ALA A 288 -15.45 -0.16 11.42
N GLU A 289 -16.66 -0.51 11.83
CA GLU A 289 -16.93 -1.29 13.03
C GLU A 289 -16.39 -2.73 12.93
N LYS A 290 -16.53 -3.36 11.76
CA LYS A 290 -15.93 -4.68 11.49
C LYS A 290 -14.41 -4.62 11.56
N ILE A 291 -13.78 -3.57 11.01
CA ILE A 291 -12.34 -3.35 11.13
C ILE A 291 -11.96 -3.17 12.60
N PHE A 292 -12.65 -2.28 13.33
CA PHE A 292 -12.40 -2.03 14.74
C PHE A 292 -12.51 -3.28 15.59
N ALA A 293 -13.50 -4.14 15.33
CA ALA A 293 -13.68 -5.41 16.04
C ALA A 293 -12.46 -6.35 15.90
N LYS A 294 -11.72 -6.28 14.77
CA LYS A 294 -10.52 -7.11 14.56
C LYS A 294 -9.35 -6.71 15.46
N TYR A 295 -9.36 -5.53 16.06
CA TYR A 295 -8.31 -5.04 16.96
C TYR A 295 -8.68 -5.12 18.45
N GLN A 296 -9.84 -5.69 18.80
CA GLN A 296 -10.22 -5.82 20.21
C GLN A 296 -9.30 -6.81 20.93
N LYS A 297 -8.88 -6.46 22.15
CA LYS A 297 -7.88 -7.21 22.95
C LYS A 297 -8.36 -8.60 23.39
N ASP A 298 -9.65 -8.81 23.50
CA ASP A 298 -10.27 -10.08 23.87
C ASP A 298 -10.44 -11.04 22.69
N ARG A 299 -10.15 -10.59 21.49
CA ARG A 299 -10.20 -11.41 20.29
C ARG A 299 -9.12 -12.49 20.31
N LYS A 300 -9.52 -13.72 19.98
CA LYS A 300 -8.60 -14.86 19.90
C LYS A 300 -7.93 -14.89 18.52
N LEU A 301 -6.61 -15.00 18.51
CA LEU A 301 -5.82 -15.34 17.34
C LEU A 301 -5.50 -16.83 17.34
N PRO A 302 -5.11 -17.43 16.20
CA PRO A 302 -4.67 -18.81 16.17
C PRO A 302 -3.42 -18.99 17.04
N SER A 303 -3.31 -20.12 17.71
CA SER A 303 -2.12 -20.46 18.50
C SER A 303 -1.00 -21.07 17.65
N SER A 304 -1.34 -21.58 16.45
CA SER A 304 -0.36 -22.25 15.59
C SER A 304 -0.70 -22.15 14.11
N VAL A 305 0.35 -22.03 13.30
CA VAL A 305 0.32 -21.92 11.84
C VAL A 305 1.28 -22.96 11.24
N PHE A 306 0.80 -23.69 10.23
CA PHE A 306 1.65 -24.47 9.33
C PHE A 306 1.74 -23.74 7.99
N ILE A 307 2.94 -23.54 7.46
CA ILE A 307 3.15 -22.92 6.16
C ILE A 307 4.02 -23.79 5.25
N THR A 308 3.56 -24.03 4.01
CA THR A 308 4.19 -24.94 3.05
C THR A 308 5.37 -24.30 2.31
N ARG A 309 6.25 -23.59 3.03
CA ARG A 309 7.55 -23.09 2.57
C ARG A 309 8.43 -22.79 3.75
N ASP A 310 9.73 -22.72 3.50
CA ASP A 310 10.67 -22.20 4.50
C ASP A 310 10.39 -20.72 4.79
N LEU A 311 10.52 -20.35 6.06
CA LEU A 311 10.28 -19.00 6.54
C LEU A 311 11.55 -18.47 7.22
N ALA A 312 12.12 -17.40 6.69
CA ALA A 312 13.29 -16.78 7.32
C ALA A 312 12.89 -16.16 8.67
N GLU A 313 13.69 -16.35 9.70
CA GLU A 313 13.43 -15.93 11.10
C GLU A 313 13.06 -14.43 11.22
N ASN A 314 13.72 -13.57 10.42
CA ASN A 314 13.50 -12.13 10.42
C ASN A 314 12.54 -11.64 9.30
N SER A 315 11.83 -12.56 8.64
CA SER A 315 10.86 -12.18 7.62
C SER A 315 9.65 -11.47 8.23
N TYR A 316 8.87 -10.76 7.41
CA TYR A 316 7.71 -10.01 7.88
C TYR A 316 6.71 -10.92 8.61
N LEU A 317 6.34 -12.05 8.00
CA LEU A 317 5.38 -13.00 8.58
C LEU A 317 5.93 -13.63 9.86
N ALA A 318 7.21 -14.01 9.89
CA ALA A 318 7.83 -14.60 11.11
C ALA A 318 7.77 -13.62 12.29
N ARG A 319 8.07 -12.34 12.06
CA ARG A 319 8.00 -11.29 13.10
C ARG A 319 6.57 -11.03 13.56
N PHE A 320 5.61 -11.05 12.64
CA PHE A 320 4.19 -10.97 12.97
C PHE A 320 3.75 -12.16 13.87
N LEU A 321 4.05 -13.39 13.47
CA LEU A 321 3.71 -14.59 14.25
C LEU A 321 4.35 -14.56 15.64
N LYS A 322 5.61 -14.16 15.74
CA LYS A 322 6.33 -14.01 17.01
C LYS A 322 5.70 -12.94 17.92
N LYS A 323 5.28 -11.79 17.37
CA LYS A 323 4.60 -10.72 18.12
C LYS A 323 3.35 -11.25 18.85
N HIS A 324 2.63 -12.18 18.23
CA HIS A 324 1.38 -12.73 18.73
C HIS A 324 1.54 -14.11 19.41
N ASP A 325 2.76 -14.54 19.71
CA ASP A 325 3.05 -15.84 20.32
C ASP A 325 2.47 -17.02 19.53
N ILE A 326 2.33 -16.89 18.21
CA ILE A 326 1.82 -17.92 17.32
C ILE A 326 2.94 -18.88 16.95
N GLN A 327 2.78 -20.16 17.29
CA GLN A 327 3.75 -21.19 16.91
C GLN A 327 3.71 -21.43 15.40
N VAL A 328 4.88 -21.59 14.78
CA VAL A 328 4.99 -21.81 13.33
C VAL A 328 5.76 -23.10 13.02
N ASP A 329 5.14 -23.94 12.18
CA ASP A 329 5.81 -25.04 11.46
C ASP A 329 5.93 -24.61 10.00
N ALA A 330 7.16 -24.34 9.55
CA ALA A 330 7.45 -23.81 8.22
C ALA A 330 8.35 -24.80 7.47
N ARG A 331 7.80 -25.50 6.49
CA ARG A 331 8.55 -26.47 5.66
C ARG A 331 7.95 -26.60 4.26
N SER A 332 8.81 -26.66 3.25
CA SER A 332 8.38 -26.99 1.89
C SER A 332 8.01 -28.46 1.78
N LEU A 333 6.94 -28.76 1.07
CA LEU A 333 6.52 -30.13 0.75
C LEU A 333 6.93 -30.56 -0.66
N ILE A 334 7.73 -29.71 -1.30
CA ILE A 334 8.26 -29.96 -2.64
C ILE A 334 9.76 -29.66 -2.68
N ARG A 335 10.48 -30.45 -3.48
CA ARG A 335 11.88 -30.17 -3.86
C ARG A 335 11.93 -29.61 -5.26
N ILE A 336 12.86 -28.69 -5.48
CA ILE A 336 12.99 -28.00 -6.76
C ILE A 336 14.34 -28.39 -7.38
N PHE A 337 14.28 -28.89 -8.61
CA PHE A 337 15.44 -29.32 -9.37
C PHE A 337 15.58 -28.50 -10.67
N PRO A 338 16.81 -28.05 -11.02
CA PRO A 338 17.04 -27.41 -12.30
C PRO A 338 16.88 -28.43 -13.45
N THR A 339 16.20 -28.03 -14.53
CA THR A 339 16.05 -28.84 -15.75
C THR A 339 17.08 -28.48 -16.81
N ILE A 340 17.72 -27.33 -16.69
CA ILE A 340 18.80 -26.89 -17.59
C ILE A 340 20.00 -26.38 -16.78
N ASN A 341 21.20 -26.58 -17.36
CA ASN A 341 22.45 -26.16 -16.73
C ASN A 341 23.11 -24.96 -17.43
N LYS A 342 22.56 -24.49 -18.54
CA LYS A 342 23.10 -23.37 -19.31
C LYS A 342 22.00 -22.68 -20.11
N LEU A 343 22.09 -21.35 -20.20
CA LEU A 343 21.24 -20.54 -21.04
C LEU A 343 21.88 -20.29 -22.40
N ASP A 344 21.05 -20.33 -23.46
CA ASP A 344 21.47 -19.92 -24.78
C ASP A 344 21.47 -18.38 -24.88
N SER A 345 22.64 -17.81 -25.03
CA SER A 345 22.81 -16.35 -25.15
C SER A 345 22.12 -15.77 -26.40
N PHE A 346 21.90 -16.58 -27.43
CA PHE A 346 21.17 -16.15 -28.63
C PHE A 346 19.69 -15.92 -28.35
N ILE A 347 19.09 -16.76 -27.50
CA ILE A 347 17.71 -16.64 -27.06
C ILE A 347 17.56 -15.35 -26.23
N LEU A 348 18.47 -15.09 -25.28
CA LEU A 348 18.44 -13.88 -24.44
C LEU A 348 18.52 -12.58 -25.24
N LYS A 349 19.31 -12.56 -26.31
CA LYS A 349 19.45 -11.37 -27.18
C LYS A 349 18.18 -11.00 -27.96
N ARG A 350 17.27 -11.96 -28.14
CA ARG A 350 16.01 -11.77 -28.88
C ARG A 350 14.87 -11.30 -27.98
N ALA A 351 14.99 -11.42 -26.68
CA ALA A 351 13.95 -11.04 -25.74
C ALA A 351 13.93 -9.51 -25.52
N ASP A 352 12.77 -8.91 -25.77
CA ASP A 352 12.49 -7.53 -25.39
C ASP A 352 12.08 -7.47 -23.91
N TRP A 353 11.39 -8.52 -23.44
CA TRP A 353 10.99 -8.70 -22.05
C TRP A 353 11.37 -10.09 -21.53
N ILE A 354 11.65 -10.16 -20.22
CA ILE A 354 11.71 -11.41 -19.45
C ILE A 354 10.64 -11.32 -18.37
N PHE A 355 9.68 -12.24 -18.36
CA PHE A 355 8.63 -12.26 -17.35
C PHE A 355 8.79 -13.44 -16.40
N PHE A 356 8.88 -13.14 -15.10
CA PHE A 356 8.98 -14.16 -14.04
C PHE A 356 7.66 -14.29 -13.28
N ASN A 357 7.09 -15.49 -13.31
CA ASN A 357 5.85 -15.83 -12.62
C ASN A 357 6.06 -16.40 -11.21
N SER A 358 7.30 -16.55 -10.75
CA SER A 358 7.63 -17.06 -9.41
C SER A 358 9.04 -16.67 -8.96
N LYS A 359 9.24 -16.66 -7.64
CA LYS A 359 10.57 -16.48 -7.01
C LYS A 359 11.57 -17.54 -7.49
N ASN A 360 11.12 -18.79 -7.58
CA ASN A 360 11.97 -19.90 -8.02
C ASN A 360 12.46 -19.73 -9.46
N ALA A 361 11.60 -19.20 -10.35
CA ALA A 361 12.00 -18.89 -11.72
C ALA A 361 13.12 -17.84 -11.75
N ILE A 362 13.05 -16.81 -10.92
CA ILE A 362 14.11 -15.80 -10.79
C ILE A 362 15.40 -16.44 -10.28
N GLU A 363 15.33 -17.18 -9.17
CA GLU A 363 16.51 -17.78 -8.55
C GLU A 363 17.23 -18.76 -9.48
N HIS A 364 16.48 -19.66 -10.14
CA HIS A 364 17.07 -20.61 -11.09
C HIS A 364 17.62 -19.93 -12.34
N PHE A 365 16.92 -18.92 -12.85
CA PHE A 365 17.38 -18.18 -14.01
C PHE A 365 18.70 -17.43 -13.75
N PHE A 366 18.79 -16.68 -12.64
CA PHE A 366 19.98 -15.91 -12.31
C PHE A 366 21.15 -16.75 -11.80
N LYS A 367 20.91 -17.94 -11.23
CA LYS A 367 21.98 -18.92 -10.93
C LYS A 367 22.72 -19.40 -12.18
N LEU A 368 22.13 -19.29 -13.36
CA LEU A 368 22.76 -19.60 -14.65
C LEU A 368 23.57 -18.43 -15.22
N GLU A 369 23.77 -17.35 -14.46
CA GLU A 369 24.55 -16.17 -14.82
C GLU A 369 24.16 -15.58 -16.20
N PRO A 370 22.90 -15.23 -16.44
CA PRO A 370 22.42 -14.77 -17.74
C PRO A 370 23.03 -13.45 -18.15
N TRP A 371 23.51 -13.35 -19.38
CA TRP A 371 23.89 -12.08 -19.97
C TRP A 371 22.65 -11.42 -20.60
N ILE A 372 22.06 -10.45 -19.89
CA ILE A 372 20.84 -9.72 -20.29
C ILE A 372 21.23 -8.38 -20.88
N LEU A 373 20.67 -8.01 -22.04
CA LEU A 373 20.89 -6.69 -22.64
C LEU A 373 20.31 -5.58 -21.77
N LYS A 374 20.95 -4.40 -21.73
CA LYS A 374 20.45 -3.24 -20.97
C LYS A 374 19.04 -2.79 -21.39
N LYS A 375 18.64 -3.02 -22.63
CA LYS A 375 17.32 -2.67 -23.18
C LYS A 375 16.23 -3.68 -22.82
N THR A 376 16.59 -4.91 -22.42
CA THR A 376 15.63 -5.96 -22.10
C THR A 376 14.97 -5.61 -20.77
N LYS A 377 13.66 -5.49 -20.79
CA LYS A 377 12.83 -5.17 -19.63
C LYS A 377 12.48 -6.41 -18.84
N ILE A 378 12.17 -6.24 -17.56
CA ILE A 378 11.82 -7.34 -16.66
C ILE A 378 10.43 -7.10 -16.08
N GLY A 379 9.55 -8.12 -16.22
CA GLY A 379 8.25 -8.17 -15.59
C GLY A 379 8.20 -9.24 -14.50
N VAL A 380 7.47 -8.95 -13.42
CA VAL A 380 7.25 -9.89 -12.30
C VAL A 380 5.78 -9.94 -11.92
N LEU A 381 5.37 -11.08 -11.35
CA LEU A 381 3.98 -11.28 -10.95
C LEU A 381 3.56 -10.40 -9.75
N GLY A 382 4.48 -10.11 -8.84
CA GLY A 382 4.19 -9.30 -7.66
C GLY A 382 5.41 -9.14 -6.75
N ARG A 383 5.19 -8.45 -5.62
CA ARG A 383 6.22 -7.97 -4.68
C ARG A 383 7.22 -9.06 -4.25
N GLY A 384 6.76 -10.23 -3.90
CA GLY A 384 7.67 -11.30 -3.47
C GLY A 384 8.66 -11.73 -4.55
N SER A 385 8.28 -11.64 -5.83
CA SER A 385 9.18 -11.85 -6.97
C SER A 385 10.09 -10.64 -7.18
N GLU A 386 9.58 -9.43 -6.97
CA GLU A 386 10.37 -8.19 -7.04
C GLU A 386 11.47 -8.17 -5.97
N ASP A 387 11.16 -8.48 -4.71
CA ASP A 387 12.15 -8.58 -3.63
C ASP A 387 13.22 -9.66 -3.95
N THR A 388 12.83 -10.74 -4.62
CA THR A 388 13.78 -11.76 -5.07
C THR A 388 14.66 -11.24 -6.20
N LEU A 389 14.10 -10.49 -7.15
CA LEU A 389 14.83 -9.90 -8.27
C LEU A 389 15.89 -8.90 -7.79
N ARG A 390 15.57 -8.10 -6.76
CA ARG A 390 16.49 -7.15 -6.12
C ARG A 390 17.76 -7.83 -5.60
N LYS A 391 17.69 -9.08 -5.09
CA LYS A 391 18.88 -9.84 -4.65
C LYS A 391 19.92 -10.06 -5.75
N PHE A 392 19.47 -10.01 -7.01
CA PHE A 392 20.32 -10.11 -8.21
C PHE A 392 20.65 -8.74 -8.82
N ASN A 393 20.50 -7.66 -8.05
CA ASN A 393 20.76 -6.29 -8.47
C ASN A 393 19.97 -5.90 -9.72
N ARG A 394 18.67 -6.24 -9.73
CA ARG A 394 17.71 -5.92 -10.79
C ARG A 394 16.44 -5.31 -10.21
N ILE A 395 15.82 -4.44 -10.99
CA ILE A 395 14.51 -3.83 -10.71
C ILE A 395 13.54 -4.30 -11.79
N ALA A 396 12.28 -4.49 -11.42
CA ALA A 396 11.22 -4.79 -12.36
C ALA A 396 10.76 -3.51 -13.09
N ASP A 397 10.58 -3.60 -14.42
CA ASP A 397 9.93 -2.57 -15.23
C ASP A 397 8.40 -2.70 -15.21
N PHE A 398 7.89 -3.87 -14.80
CA PHE A 398 6.47 -4.15 -14.57
C PHE A 398 6.33 -5.05 -13.34
N SER A 399 5.45 -4.67 -12.42
CA SER A 399 5.07 -5.47 -11.25
C SER A 399 3.54 -5.53 -11.16
N GLY A 400 3.01 -6.73 -10.92
CA GLY A 400 1.58 -6.95 -10.68
C GLY A 400 1.12 -6.63 -9.25
N ASP A 401 1.98 -6.05 -8.43
CA ASP A 401 1.78 -5.88 -6.99
C ASP A 401 0.47 -5.16 -6.61
N ASN A 402 0.11 -4.10 -7.32
CA ASN A 402 -1.10 -3.31 -7.05
C ASN A 402 -2.36 -3.80 -7.78
N LEU A 403 -2.25 -4.88 -8.55
CA LEU A 403 -3.34 -5.43 -9.37
C LEU A 403 -4.14 -6.52 -8.64
N GLY A 404 -3.69 -6.93 -7.45
CA GLY A 404 -4.32 -7.98 -6.64
C GLY A 404 -3.75 -9.38 -6.92
N ILE A 405 -4.46 -10.42 -6.47
CA ILE A 405 -4.00 -11.82 -6.49
C ILE A 405 -4.41 -12.61 -7.75
N TYR A 406 -5.20 -12.01 -8.62
CA TYR A 406 -5.68 -12.68 -9.82
C TYR A 406 -4.64 -12.62 -10.92
N THR A 407 -3.94 -13.73 -11.12
CA THR A 407 -2.88 -13.85 -12.14
C THR A 407 -3.39 -13.49 -13.54
N GLU A 408 -4.64 -13.81 -13.85
CA GLU A 408 -5.29 -13.49 -15.11
C GLU A 408 -5.40 -11.98 -15.35
N GLY A 409 -5.76 -11.20 -14.34
CA GLY A 409 -5.81 -9.73 -14.42
C GLY A 409 -4.43 -9.11 -14.63
N ILE A 410 -3.43 -9.60 -13.88
CA ILE A 410 -2.03 -9.18 -14.04
C ILE A 410 -1.54 -9.51 -15.46
N ALA A 411 -1.86 -10.70 -15.96
CA ALA A 411 -1.49 -11.14 -17.30
C ALA A 411 -2.11 -10.25 -18.40
N GLN A 412 -3.37 -9.82 -18.23
CA GLN A 412 -4.05 -8.92 -19.16
C GLN A 412 -3.40 -7.52 -19.18
N GLU A 413 -3.05 -6.96 -18.02
CA GLU A 413 -2.35 -5.67 -17.97
C GLU A 413 -0.95 -5.77 -18.58
N PHE A 414 -0.21 -6.84 -18.31
CA PHE A 414 1.09 -7.07 -18.93
C PHE A 414 0.97 -7.22 -20.45
N ALA A 415 -0.05 -7.95 -20.94
CA ALA A 415 -0.27 -8.16 -22.37
C ALA A 415 -0.43 -6.85 -23.16
N LYS A 416 -1.06 -5.82 -22.56
CA LYS A 416 -1.20 -4.48 -23.17
C LYS A 416 0.15 -3.79 -23.42
N LEU A 417 1.16 -4.08 -22.58
CA LEU A 417 2.49 -3.46 -22.66
C LEU A 417 3.40 -4.13 -23.68
N VAL A 418 3.16 -5.42 -24.01
CA VAL A 418 4.12 -6.26 -24.77
C VAL A 418 3.62 -6.65 -26.15
N ASP A 419 2.52 -6.08 -26.62
CA ASP A 419 1.97 -6.37 -27.95
C ASP A 419 3.02 -6.13 -29.03
N GLY A 420 3.21 -7.09 -29.93
CA GLY A 420 4.21 -7.06 -30.99
C GLY A 420 5.66 -7.30 -30.55
N GLN A 421 5.93 -7.53 -29.26
CA GLN A 421 7.28 -7.73 -28.71
C GLN A 421 7.59 -9.23 -28.48
N THR A 422 8.86 -9.52 -28.14
CA THR A 422 9.30 -10.88 -27.80
C THR A 422 9.43 -11.02 -26.29
N VAL A 423 8.67 -11.94 -25.69
CA VAL A 423 8.66 -12.19 -24.24
C VAL A 423 9.26 -13.55 -23.94
N LEU A 424 10.34 -13.59 -23.17
CA LEU A 424 10.92 -14.79 -22.59
C LEU A 424 10.26 -15.08 -21.24
N ILE A 425 9.81 -16.31 -21.03
CA ILE A 425 9.12 -16.71 -19.79
C ILE A 425 9.83 -17.91 -19.17
N PRO A 426 10.81 -17.69 -18.28
CA PRO A 426 11.38 -18.73 -17.44
C PRO A 426 10.35 -19.25 -16.45
N ARG A 427 10.14 -20.58 -16.35
CA ARG A 427 9.07 -21.16 -15.53
C ARG A 427 9.37 -22.59 -15.05
N ALA A 428 8.51 -23.10 -14.16
CA ALA A 428 8.47 -24.50 -13.82
C ALA A 428 7.98 -25.36 -14.99
N GLU A 429 8.54 -26.56 -15.16
CA GLU A 429 7.93 -27.59 -15.97
C GLU A 429 6.53 -27.93 -15.44
N GLY A 430 5.53 -28.09 -16.29
CA GLY A 430 4.14 -28.38 -15.90
C GLY A 430 3.36 -27.18 -15.32
N SER A 431 3.89 -25.95 -15.31
CA SER A 431 3.14 -24.76 -14.85
C SER A 431 1.91 -24.44 -15.71
N LEU A 432 0.90 -23.76 -15.14
CA LEU A 432 -0.40 -23.46 -15.77
C LEU A 432 -0.34 -22.55 -17.01
N GLN A 433 0.78 -21.87 -17.26
CA GLN A 433 1.01 -20.99 -18.40
C GLN A 433 -0.03 -19.84 -18.53
N THR A 434 -0.53 -19.32 -17.39
CA THR A 434 -1.56 -18.27 -17.39
C THR A 434 -1.10 -17.00 -18.11
N ILE A 435 0.16 -16.61 -17.93
CA ILE A 435 0.72 -15.44 -18.62
C ILE A 435 0.74 -15.66 -20.13
N GLN A 436 1.26 -16.80 -20.60
CA GLN A 436 1.36 -17.12 -22.01
C GLN A 436 -0.01 -17.10 -22.70
N LYS A 437 -1.04 -17.63 -22.03
CA LYS A 437 -2.42 -17.69 -22.57
C LYS A 437 -3.09 -16.34 -22.69
N ALA A 438 -2.64 -15.34 -21.94
CA ALA A 438 -3.18 -13.99 -21.98
C ALA A 438 -2.50 -13.07 -23.01
N LEU A 439 -1.31 -13.45 -23.49
CA LEU A 439 -0.59 -12.66 -24.50
C LEU A 439 -1.28 -12.74 -25.87
N THR A 440 -1.21 -11.64 -26.63
CA THR A 440 -1.82 -11.53 -27.96
C THR A 440 -1.08 -12.41 -29.00
N GLU A 441 -1.75 -12.72 -30.11
CA GLU A 441 -1.13 -13.46 -31.23
C GLU A 441 0.06 -12.71 -31.85
N ASN A 442 0.13 -11.37 -31.68
CA ASN A 442 1.24 -10.57 -32.17
C ASN A 442 2.49 -10.71 -31.29
N THR A 443 2.37 -11.17 -30.04
CA THR A 443 3.48 -11.32 -29.11
C THR A 443 4.23 -12.62 -29.36
N LYS A 444 5.54 -12.55 -29.57
CA LYS A 444 6.39 -13.74 -29.69
C LYS A 444 6.76 -14.28 -28.32
N ILE A 445 6.32 -15.49 -28.00
CA ILE A 445 6.61 -16.13 -26.72
C ILE A 445 7.82 -17.07 -26.89
N ILE A 446 8.82 -16.90 -26.02
CA ILE A 446 9.89 -17.85 -25.80
C ILE A 446 9.63 -18.54 -24.46
N ASP A 447 8.98 -19.69 -24.52
CA ASP A 447 8.66 -20.49 -23.33
C ASP A 447 9.89 -21.27 -22.88
N MET A 448 10.29 -21.13 -21.59
CA MET A 448 11.54 -21.70 -21.10
C MET A 448 11.34 -22.41 -19.75
N PRO A 449 11.02 -23.71 -19.76
CA PRO A 449 11.09 -24.54 -18.56
C PRO A 449 12.54 -24.62 -18.06
N ILE A 450 12.80 -24.16 -16.83
CA ILE A 450 14.16 -24.12 -16.26
C ILE A 450 14.30 -24.88 -14.94
N TYR A 451 13.18 -25.30 -14.36
CA TYR A 451 13.15 -26.14 -13.16
C TYR A 451 11.89 -26.99 -13.12
N GLU A 452 11.96 -28.08 -12.36
CA GLU A 452 10.81 -28.92 -12.01
C GLU A 452 10.60 -28.96 -10.50
N SER A 453 9.35 -29.23 -10.10
CA SER A 453 8.97 -29.40 -8.68
C SER A 453 8.59 -30.85 -8.46
N VAL A 454 9.29 -31.53 -7.55
CA VAL A 454 9.02 -32.91 -7.16
C VAL A 454 8.38 -32.91 -5.77
N ILE A 455 7.28 -33.60 -5.62
CA ILE A 455 6.56 -33.75 -4.35
C ILE A 455 7.35 -34.67 -3.42
N GLU A 456 7.43 -34.34 -2.13
CA GLU A 456 8.01 -35.22 -1.09
C GLU A 456 7.18 -36.51 -1.00
N GLU A 457 7.85 -37.63 -0.80
CA GLU A 457 7.19 -38.95 -0.77
C GLU A 457 6.30 -39.13 0.45
N GLU A 458 6.75 -38.64 1.60
CA GLU A 458 6.02 -38.72 2.88
C GLU A 458 5.79 -37.31 3.43
N VAL A 459 4.55 -36.97 3.74
CA VAL A 459 4.13 -35.68 4.29
C VAL A 459 3.35 -35.88 5.56
N ASP A 460 3.95 -35.56 6.70
CA ASP A 460 3.29 -35.64 7.99
C ASP A 460 2.13 -34.65 8.10
N LYS A 461 1.01 -35.11 8.69
CA LYS A 461 -0.14 -34.26 8.98
C LYS A 461 0.25 -33.18 10.01
N SER A 462 -0.15 -31.94 9.72
CA SER A 462 -0.01 -30.85 10.68
C SER A 462 -1.26 -30.69 11.55
N ASN A 463 -1.05 -30.52 12.85
CA ASN A 463 -2.10 -30.21 13.82
C ASN A 463 -2.26 -28.69 14.05
N ALA A 464 -1.65 -27.85 13.23
CA ALA A 464 -1.76 -26.40 13.33
C ALA A 464 -3.21 -25.95 13.07
N GLN A 465 -3.64 -24.91 13.76
CA GLN A 465 -4.98 -24.34 13.59
C GLN A 465 -5.18 -23.69 12.21
N VAL A 466 -4.09 -23.17 11.62
CA VAL A 466 -4.11 -22.56 10.29
C VAL A 466 -3.11 -23.27 9.39
N LEU A 467 -3.58 -23.68 8.21
CA LEU A 467 -2.77 -24.23 7.15
C LEU A 467 -2.58 -23.19 6.04
N ILE A 468 -1.34 -22.78 5.75
CA ILE A 468 -1.01 -21.81 4.70
C ILE A 468 -0.36 -22.53 3.54
N PHE A 469 -1.05 -22.57 2.40
CA PHE A 469 -0.52 -23.16 1.18
C PHE A 469 0.06 -22.11 0.25
N THR A 470 1.29 -22.34 -0.22
CA THR A 470 2.04 -21.39 -1.05
C THR A 470 2.13 -21.76 -2.53
N SER A 471 1.62 -22.92 -2.92
CA SER A 471 1.51 -23.35 -4.32
C SER A 471 0.50 -24.49 -4.47
N PRO A 472 -0.04 -24.71 -5.72
CA PRO A 472 -0.87 -25.88 -6.02
C PRO A 472 -0.18 -27.21 -5.74
N SER A 473 1.13 -27.32 -6.06
CA SER A 473 1.91 -28.54 -5.80
C SER A 473 2.04 -28.87 -4.31
N ASN A 474 2.11 -27.86 -3.45
CA ASN A 474 2.09 -28.07 -2.00
C ASN A 474 0.70 -28.53 -1.50
N VAL A 475 -0.38 -28.06 -2.11
CA VAL A 475 -1.74 -28.58 -1.84
C VAL A 475 -1.83 -30.07 -2.20
N GLU A 476 -1.40 -30.43 -3.41
CA GLU A 476 -1.36 -31.81 -3.86
C GLU A 476 -0.51 -32.68 -2.94
N ALA A 477 0.69 -32.23 -2.58
CA ALA A 477 1.59 -32.95 -1.68
C ALA A 477 0.95 -33.23 -0.32
N TYR A 478 0.31 -32.23 0.28
CA TYR A 478 -0.30 -32.36 1.60
C TYR A 478 -1.52 -33.29 1.56
N PHE A 479 -2.46 -33.04 0.65
CA PHE A 479 -3.75 -33.73 0.61
C PHE A 479 -3.71 -35.10 -0.11
N ARG A 480 -2.56 -35.53 -0.61
CA ARG A 480 -2.39 -36.88 -1.14
C ARG A 480 -2.65 -37.96 -0.07
N GLU A 481 -2.20 -37.71 1.16
CA GLU A 481 -2.28 -38.66 2.28
C GLU A 481 -2.97 -38.09 3.53
N ASN A 482 -3.19 -36.77 3.59
CA ASN A 482 -3.73 -36.09 4.74
C ASN A 482 -5.13 -35.54 4.47
N LEU A 483 -5.89 -35.30 5.54
CA LEU A 483 -7.16 -34.59 5.52
C LEU A 483 -7.07 -33.38 6.44
N ALA A 484 -7.70 -32.28 6.08
CA ALA A 484 -7.88 -31.16 6.99
C ALA A 484 -8.89 -31.51 8.08
N ASP A 485 -8.62 -31.09 9.29
CA ASP A 485 -9.59 -31.20 10.38
C ASP A 485 -10.68 -30.12 10.22
N PRO A 486 -11.93 -30.37 10.66
CA PRO A 486 -13.06 -29.46 10.45
C PRO A 486 -12.82 -28.04 10.99
N ASP A 487 -12.03 -27.89 12.05
CA ASP A 487 -11.75 -26.62 12.71
C ASP A 487 -10.51 -25.90 12.14
N GLN A 488 -9.74 -26.57 11.28
CA GLN A 488 -8.56 -25.96 10.64
C GLN A 488 -9.02 -24.92 9.62
N LYS A 489 -8.39 -23.72 9.68
CA LYS A 489 -8.57 -22.68 8.66
C LYS A 489 -7.50 -22.81 7.60
N ILE A 490 -7.86 -22.60 6.33
CA ILE A 490 -6.94 -22.69 5.22
C ILE A 490 -6.74 -21.29 4.61
N ILE A 491 -5.48 -20.90 4.42
CA ILE A 491 -5.10 -19.69 3.68
C ILE A 491 -4.32 -20.13 2.45
N CYS A 492 -4.72 -19.63 1.29
CA CYS A 492 -4.01 -19.83 0.03
C CYS A 492 -3.31 -18.54 -0.38
N ILE A 493 -2.01 -18.59 -0.68
CA ILE A 493 -1.23 -17.40 -1.04
C ILE A 493 -1.79 -16.65 -2.25
N GLY A 494 -2.48 -17.34 -3.15
CA GLY A 494 -3.04 -16.77 -4.36
C GLY A 494 -4.07 -17.68 -5.02
N TYR A 495 -4.71 -17.18 -6.05
CA TYR A 495 -5.87 -17.81 -6.68
C TYR A 495 -5.57 -19.19 -7.32
N SER A 496 -4.38 -19.38 -7.90
CA SER A 496 -3.99 -20.69 -8.45
C SER A 496 -3.92 -21.78 -7.37
N THR A 497 -3.46 -21.43 -6.16
CA THR A 497 -3.43 -22.32 -5.00
C THR A 497 -4.84 -22.56 -4.45
N ALA A 498 -5.67 -21.53 -4.44
CA ALA A 498 -7.07 -21.62 -4.02
C ALA A 498 -7.88 -22.56 -4.91
N LYS A 499 -7.70 -22.52 -6.23
CA LYS A 499 -8.36 -23.47 -7.16
C LYS A 499 -8.05 -24.95 -6.81
N ALA A 500 -6.85 -25.25 -6.33
CA ALA A 500 -6.50 -26.59 -5.91
C ALA A 500 -7.23 -27.02 -4.61
N ILE A 501 -7.41 -26.08 -3.66
CA ILE A 501 -8.20 -26.32 -2.44
C ILE A 501 -9.70 -26.42 -2.75
N GLU A 502 -10.20 -25.58 -3.64
CA GLU A 502 -11.60 -25.59 -4.09
C GLU A 502 -11.98 -26.92 -4.77
N ALA A 503 -11.07 -27.49 -5.56
CA ALA A 503 -11.25 -28.81 -6.18
C ALA A 503 -11.39 -29.95 -5.14
N LEU A 504 -10.92 -29.75 -3.90
CA LEU A 504 -11.09 -30.66 -2.78
C LEU A 504 -12.38 -30.38 -1.98
N GLY A 505 -13.17 -29.38 -2.37
CA GLY A 505 -14.39 -28.97 -1.67
C GLY A 505 -14.14 -28.26 -0.32
N LEU A 506 -12.93 -27.78 -0.08
CA LEU A 506 -12.55 -27.13 1.17
C LEU A 506 -12.72 -25.61 1.09
N LYS A 507 -13.03 -24.98 2.25
CA LYS A 507 -13.11 -23.53 2.37
C LYS A 507 -11.70 -22.95 2.58
N TYR A 508 -11.48 -21.74 2.07
CA TYR A 508 -10.20 -21.05 2.18
C TYR A 508 -10.37 -19.53 2.33
N THR A 509 -9.31 -18.89 2.76
CA THR A 509 -9.15 -17.43 2.78
C THR A 509 -8.02 -17.03 1.80
N LEU A 510 -8.22 -15.94 1.08
CA LEU A 510 -7.20 -15.34 0.20
C LEU A 510 -6.70 -14.03 0.82
N PRO A 511 -5.38 -13.77 0.87
CA PRO A 511 -4.83 -12.46 1.15
C PRO A 511 -5.07 -11.52 -0.04
N PHE A 512 -5.01 -10.23 0.19
CA PHE A 512 -5.08 -9.26 -0.93
C PHE A 512 -3.81 -9.29 -1.79
N THR A 513 -2.63 -9.42 -1.17
CA THR A 513 -1.34 -9.56 -1.86
C THR A 513 -0.74 -10.95 -1.63
N PRO A 514 -0.11 -11.57 -2.65
CA PRO A 514 0.49 -12.90 -2.54
C PRO A 514 1.89 -12.84 -1.91
N ASP A 515 2.03 -12.14 -0.80
CA ASP A 515 3.26 -11.91 -0.06
C ASP A 515 3.09 -12.12 1.44
N GLU A 516 4.14 -11.88 2.22
CA GLU A 516 4.11 -12.07 3.67
C GLU A 516 3.26 -11.05 4.41
N ILE A 517 3.07 -9.85 3.84
CA ILE A 517 2.19 -8.82 4.39
C ILE A 517 0.74 -9.31 4.28
N GLY A 518 0.35 -9.73 3.07
CA GLY A 518 -0.99 -10.26 2.84
C GLY A 518 -1.28 -11.52 3.65
N LEU A 519 -0.30 -12.43 3.82
CA LEU A 519 -0.46 -13.60 4.69
C LEU A 519 -0.65 -13.21 6.16
N ALA A 520 0.11 -12.24 6.67
CA ALA A 520 -0.07 -11.73 8.03
C ALA A 520 -1.44 -11.07 8.21
N GLU A 521 -1.88 -10.25 7.25
CA GLU A 521 -3.23 -9.66 7.21
C GLU A 521 -4.32 -10.74 7.23
N ALA A 522 -4.16 -11.80 6.42
CA ALA A 522 -5.10 -12.90 6.37
C ALA A 522 -5.17 -13.67 7.72
N VAL A 523 -4.03 -13.98 8.33
CA VAL A 523 -3.98 -14.64 9.65
C VAL A 523 -4.63 -13.74 10.71
N PHE A 524 -4.29 -12.46 10.75
CA PHE A 524 -4.86 -11.49 11.68
C PHE A 524 -6.35 -11.27 11.42
N GLY A 525 -6.80 -11.35 10.19
CA GLY A 525 -8.21 -11.20 9.79
C GLY A 525 -9.14 -12.37 10.10
N LEU A 526 -8.63 -13.59 10.41
CA LEU A 526 -9.46 -14.77 10.66
C LEU A 526 -10.38 -14.59 11.88
N ASP A 527 -11.55 -15.17 11.83
CA ASP A 527 -12.47 -15.27 12.97
C ASP A 527 -12.32 -16.64 13.66
N TYR A 528 -12.10 -16.62 14.97
CA TYR A 528 -11.96 -17.77 15.86
C TYR A 528 -12.97 -17.75 17.00
#